data_90c00154e3568a6677ae087a8793098d
#
_entry.id   90c00154e3568a6677ae087a8793098d
#
_cell.length_a   1.000
_cell.length_b   1.000
_cell.length_c   1.000
_cell.angle_alpha   90.00
_cell.angle_beta   90.00
_cell.angle_gamma   90.00
#
_symmetry.space_group_name_H-M   'P 1'
#
loop_
_entity.id
_entity.type
_entity.pdbx_description
1 polymer ?
#
loop_
_entity_poly.entity_id
_entity_poly.type
_entity_poly.pdbx_seq_one_letter_code
_entity_poly.pdbx_strand_id
1 'polypeptide(L)'
;MKNLTKHLLYKGTDIGRQNVVWNIAGSFVYALASMVLSFLVIRVVGDGQGGIFSFGFSTLGQQMFIVAYFGIRPFQITDGTGEYSFGDYLEHRSITCILALILGALLLTFRHGTGQYSASKCMILILLVIYKVIDGYADVYESEFQRQGSLYLTGKSNFFRTLFSVSVFLVTLAAFEHLLFSCLAAVAAQAAGIALFNLDVIHALPSVDWNKGERKTGRLFKSTLFLFISAFLDFYVFSAAKYAIDARMNDAASGYFNLIFMPTSVIYMVANFVIRPFLTRLTDLWTGKDYDCFKKELMRIGAIILGLTVLAVGATAVLGKWVLSVMEMILGSGYEGRLVSYYGAFIIIVLGGGFYALANLMYYALVIMRRQKAIFTVYLAAAAAAAVLSGLLVSKFGINGAAGCYLLLMIGLVIGFGLYTAGAYQSEKKENAGNGGSNT
;
A
#
# COMPACT_ATOMS: atom_id res chain seq x y z
N MET A 1 -22.33 -16.70 -17.55
CA MET A 1 -22.04 -16.73 -16.13
C MET A 1 -21.75 -18.13 -15.59
N LYS A 2 -22.65 -19.13 -15.60
CA LYS A 2 -22.39 -20.49 -15.05
C LYS A 2 -21.10 -21.18 -15.53
N ASN A 3 -20.68 -21.00 -16.80
CA ASN A 3 -19.45 -21.60 -17.32
C ASN A 3 -18.19 -20.87 -16.80
N LEU A 4 -18.20 -19.55 -16.69
CA LEU A 4 -17.09 -18.76 -16.14
C LEU A 4 -16.84 -19.12 -14.68
N THR A 5 -17.90 -19.16 -13.88
CA THR A 5 -17.80 -19.53 -12.45
C THR A 5 -17.25 -20.94 -12.27
N LYS A 6 -17.62 -21.91 -13.13
CA LYS A 6 -17.04 -23.26 -13.11
C LYS A 6 -15.53 -23.24 -13.39
N HIS A 7 -15.05 -22.45 -14.37
CA HIS A 7 -13.62 -22.32 -14.64
C HIS A 7 -12.85 -21.66 -13.51
N LEU A 8 -13.45 -20.64 -12.85
CA LEU A 8 -12.84 -19.99 -11.68
C LEU A 8 -12.72 -20.98 -10.51
N LEU A 9 -13.78 -21.75 -10.24
CA LEU A 9 -13.82 -22.73 -9.16
C LEU A 9 -12.95 -23.97 -9.42
N TYR A 10 -12.47 -24.17 -10.65
CA TYR A 10 -11.62 -25.32 -10.96
C TYR A 10 -10.32 -25.31 -10.15
N LYS A 11 -10.17 -26.31 -9.27
CA LYS A 11 -9.07 -26.43 -8.29
C LYS A 11 -7.81 -27.06 -8.88
N GLY A 12 -7.91 -27.79 -10.02
CA GLY A 12 -6.84 -28.65 -10.48
C GLY A 12 -6.59 -29.84 -9.54
N THR A 13 -5.48 -30.54 -9.75
CA THR A 13 -5.10 -31.72 -8.93
C THR A 13 -4.30 -31.34 -7.67
N ASP A 14 -3.63 -30.16 -7.66
CA ASP A 14 -2.79 -29.68 -6.57
C ASP A 14 -3.24 -28.26 -6.14
N ILE A 15 -4.01 -28.19 -5.06
CA ILE A 15 -4.53 -26.92 -4.50
C ILE A 15 -3.40 -26.05 -3.96
N GLY A 16 -2.36 -26.64 -3.35
CA GLY A 16 -1.22 -25.89 -2.80
C GLY A 16 -0.49 -25.12 -3.91
N ARG A 17 -0.18 -25.78 -5.00
CA ARG A 17 0.45 -25.16 -6.17
C ARG A 17 -0.44 -24.09 -6.81
N GLN A 18 -1.74 -24.35 -6.93
CA GLN A 18 -2.70 -23.36 -7.45
C GLN A 18 -2.77 -22.10 -6.58
N ASN A 19 -2.78 -22.25 -5.24
CA ASN A 19 -2.76 -21.14 -4.30
C ASN A 19 -1.53 -20.25 -4.51
N VAL A 20 -0.35 -20.83 -4.69
CA VAL A 20 0.90 -20.08 -4.91
C VAL A 20 0.88 -19.38 -6.27
N VAL A 21 0.61 -20.13 -7.34
CA VAL A 21 0.68 -19.61 -8.72
C VAL A 21 -0.29 -18.45 -8.93
N TRP A 22 -1.56 -18.64 -8.57
CA TRP A 22 -2.57 -17.60 -8.79
C TRP A 22 -2.39 -16.39 -7.88
N ASN A 23 -1.95 -16.59 -6.63
CA ASN A 23 -1.67 -15.46 -5.73
C ASN A 23 -0.50 -14.61 -6.25
N ILE A 24 0.56 -15.25 -6.77
CA ILE A 24 1.68 -14.54 -7.40
C ILE A 24 1.20 -13.83 -8.67
N ALA A 25 0.47 -14.53 -9.56
CA ALA A 25 -0.01 -13.95 -10.81
C ALA A 25 -0.93 -12.73 -10.58
N GLY A 26 -1.89 -12.85 -9.65
CA GLY A 26 -2.79 -11.74 -9.31
C GLY A 26 -2.05 -10.54 -8.74
N SER A 27 -1.14 -10.76 -7.79
CA SER A 27 -0.33 -9.70 -7.19
C SER A 27 0.61 -9.04 -8.19
N PHE A 28 1.22 -9.83 -9.08
CA PHE A 28 2.11 -9.32 -10.12
C PHE A 28 1.39 -8.45 -11.14
N VAL A 29 0.24 -8.92 -11.66
CA VAL A 29 -0.56 -8.14 -12.63
C VAL A 29 -1.05 -6.84 -12.01
N TYR A 30 -1.50 -6.86 -10.76
CA TYR A 30 -1.92 -5.65 -10.05
C TYR A 30 -0.77 -4.63 -9.89
N ALA A 31 0.41 -5.10 -9.46
CA ALA A 31 1.59 -4.24 -9.31
C ALA A 31 2.07 -3.68 -10.66
N LEU A 32 2.17 -4.54 -11.68
CA LEU A 32 2.58 -4.15 -13.03
C LEU A 32 1.61 -3.14 -13.64
N ALA A 33 0.29 -3.39 -13.53
CA ALA A 33 -0.73 -2.47 -14.01
C ALA A 33 -0.61 -1.10 -13.34
N SER A 34 -0.40 -1.05 -12.04
CA SER A 34 -0.24 0.20 -11.29
C SER A 34 0.99 1.02 -11.76
N MET A 35 2.07 0.34 -12.13
CA MET A 35 3.27 1.01 -12.67
C MET A 35 3.07 1.48 -14.11
N VAL A 36 2.59 0.59 -14.98
CA VAL A 36 2.46 0.86 -16.43
C VAL A 36 1.41 1.93 -16.71
N LEU A 37 0.30 1.94 -15.96
CA LEU A 37 -0.76 2.93 -16.13
C LEU A 37 -0.26 4.37 -16.02
N SER A 38 0.61 4.68 -15.06
CA SER A 38 1.13 6.05 -14.88
C SER A 38 1.90 6.53 -16.12
N PHE A 39 2.70 5.65 -16.76
CA PHE A 39 3.40 5.99 -18.00
C PHE A 39 2.46 6.15 -19.17
N LEU A 40 1.55 5.21 -19.39
CA LEU A 40 0.64 5.21 -20.53
C LEU A 40 -0.31 6.41 -20.49
N VAL A 41 -0.82 6.76 -19.29
CA VAL A 41 -1.71 7.93 -19.16
C VAL A 41 -0.98 9.22 -19.49
N ILE A 42 0.24 9.44 -18.93
CA ILE A 42 1.03 10.64 -19.27
C ILE A 42 1.31 10.69 -20.77
N ARG A 43 1.64 9.57 -21.39
CA ARG A 43 1.93 9.50 -22.83
C ARG A 43 0.74 9.87 -23.72
N VAL A 44 -0.49 9.48 -23.32
CA VAL A 44 -1.71 9.69 -24.13
C VAL A 44 -2.33 11.05 -23.89
N VAL A 45 -2.50 11.47 -22.62
CA VAL A 45 -3.24 12.70 -22.29
C VAL A 45 -2.36 13.84 -21.78
N GLY A 46 -1.03 13.66 -21.82
CA GLY A 46 -0.06 14.67 -21.38
C GLY A 46 0.20 14.65 -19.87
N ASP A 47 1.22 15.41 -19.48
CA ASP A 47 1.76 15.42 -18.10
C ASP A 47 0.79 16.02 -17.07
N GLY A 48 0.00 17.03 -17.45
CA GLY A 48 -0.99 17.64 -16.54
C GLY A 48 -2.07 16.64 -16.12
N GLN A 49 -2.81 16.07 -17.08
CA GLN A 49 -3.85 15.08 -16.78
C GLN A 49 -3.25 13.77 -16.24
N GLY A 50 -2.09 13.36 -16.76
CA GLY A 50 -1.35 12.21 -16.26
C GLY A 50 -0.89 12.39 -14.82
N GLY A 51 -0.56 13.61 -14.40
CA GLY A 51 -0.24 13.97 -13.03
C GLY A 51 -1.45 13.83 -12.09
N ILE A 52 -2.62 14.34 -12.52
CA ILE A 52 -3.89 14.15 -11.79
C ILE A 52 -4.19 12.67 -11.61
N PHE A 53 -4.06 11.87 -12.68
CA PHE A 53 -4.25 10.43 -12.61
C PHE A 53 -3.28 9.77 -11.63
N SER A 54 -1.98 10.06 -11.75
CA SER A 54 -0.94 9.47 -10.92
C SER A 54 -1.14 9.78 -9.43
N PHE A 55 -1.48 11.04 -9.10
CA PHE A 55 -1.83 11.43 -7.74
C PHE A 55 -3.11 10.74 -7.25
N GLY A 56 -4.17 10.76 -8.06
CA GLY A 56 -5.46 10.16 -7.72
C GLY A 56 -5.38 8.64 -7.54
N PHE A 57 -4.65 7.95 -8.40
CA PHE A 57 -4.56 6.50 -8.37
C PHE A 57 -3.62 5.97 -7.28
N SER A 58 -2.42 6.53 -7.18
CA SER A 58 -1.35 6.00 -6.31
C SER A 58 -1.25 6.68 -4.94
N THR A 59 -1.93 7.81 -4.73
CA THR A 59 -1.85 8.58 -3.48
C THR A 59 -3.22 8.71 -2.83
N LEU A 60 -4.10 9.57 -3.35
CA LEU A 60 -5.41 9.81 -2.75
C LEU A 60 -6.29 8.55 -2.75
N GLY A 61 -6.40 7.88 -3.88
CA GLY A 61 -7.17 6.64 -4.00
C GLY A 61 -6.64 5.53 -3.12
N GLN A 62 -5.31 5.40 -3.03
CA GLN A 62 -4.69 4.40 -2.15
C GLN A 62 -4.90 4.74 -0.66
N GLN A 63 -4.90 6.01 -0.28
CA GLN A 63 -5.26 6.43 1.08
C GLN A 63 -6.71 6.06 1.41
N MET A 64 -7.63 6.29 0.47
CA MET A 64 -9.04 5.92 0.64
C MET A 64 -9.26 4.40 0.61
N PHE A 65 -8.47 3.66 -0.17
CA PHE A 65 -8.42 2.20 -0.08
C PHE A 65 -8.06 1.72 1.34
N ILE A 66 -7.09 2.35 2.01
CA ILE A 66 -6.71 2.00 3.39
C ILE A 66 -7.87 2.28 4.36
N VAL A 67 -8.62 3.36 4.16
CA VAL A 67 -9.85 3.63 4.94
C VAL A 67 -10.90 2.55 4.69
N ALA A 68 -11.15 2.17 3.44
CA ALA A 68 -12.07 1.10 3.08
C ALA A 68 -11.63 -0.26 3.63
N TYR A 69 -10.33 -0.57 3.55
CA TYR A 69 -9.72 -1.80 4.04
C TYR A 69 -9.78 -1.93 5.56
N PHE A 70 -9.59 -0.86 6.31
CA PHE A 70 -9.64 -0.71 7.77
C PHE A 70 -8.81 -1.75 8.56
N GLY A 71 -7.86 -2.40 7.92
CA GLY A 71 -7.01 -3.42 8.55
C GLY A 71 -7.73 -4.72 8.93
N ILE A 72 -8.94 -4.98 8.41
CA ILE A 72 -9.79 -6.10 8.85
C ILE A 72 -9.35 -7.47 8.27
N ARG A 73 -8.67 -7.49 7.12
CA ARG A 73 -8.28 -8.73 6.45
C ARG A 73 -7.50 -9.72 7.33
N PRO A 74 -6.47 -9.29 8.11
CA PRO A 74 -5.77 -10.20 9.02
C PRO A 74 -6.73 -10.87 10.02
N PHE A 75 -7.70 -10.13 10.54
CA PHE A 75 -8.72 -10.69 11.45
C PHE A 75 -9.57 -11.74 10.74
N GLN A 76 -10.09 -11.41 9.54
CA GLN A 76 -10.96 -12.32 8.79
C GLN A 76 -10.25 -13.63 8.42
N ILE A 77 -9.02 -13.58 7.93
CA ILE A 77 -8.29 -14.77 7.49
C ILE A 77 -7.79 -15.65 8.65
N THR A 78 -7.62 -15.08 9.84
CA THR A 78 -7.15 -15.80 11.04
C THR A 78 -8.29 -16.20 11.98
N ASP A 79 -9.54 -15.86 11.68
CA ASP A 79 -10.72 -16.26 12.45
C ASP A 79 -11.08 -17.72 12.18
N GLY A 80 -10.23 -18.63 12.71
CA GLY A 80 -10.44 -20.09 12.62
C GLY A 80 -11.52 -20.61 13.55
N THR A 81 -11.94 -19.81 14.53
CA THR A 81 -12.99 -20.18 15.51
C THR A 81 -14.40 -19.89 14.99
N GLY A 82 -14.51 -19.06 13.91
CA GLY A 82 -15.80 -18.61 13.40
C GLY A 82 -16.51 -17.66 14.36
N GLU A 83 -15.77 -16.86 15.12
CA GLU A 83 -16.34 -15.86 16.03
C GLU A 83 -17.23 -14.87 15.27
N TYR A 84 -16.82 -14.53 14.05
CA TYR A 84 -17.54 -13.63 13.15
C TYR A 84 -17.93 -14.35 11.86
N SER A 85 -19.18 -14.11 11.42
CA SER A 85 -19.68 -14.59 10.13
C SER A 85 -19.13 -13.76 8.97
N PHE A 86 -19.28 -14.27 7.74
CA PHE A 86 -19.01 -13.45 6.55
C PHE A 86 -19.93 -12.22 6.49
N GLY A 87 -21.19 -12.36 6.92
CA GLY A 87 -22.12 -11.25 7.00
C GLY A 87 -21.66 -10.11 7.91
N ASP A 88 -21.03 -10.42 9.05
CA ASP A 88 -20.45 -9.42 9.97
C ASP A 88 -19.26 -8.67 9.30
N TYR A 89 -18.37 -9.39 8.61
CA TYR A 89 -17.26 -8.80 7.88
C TYR A 89 -17.71 -7.93 6.69
N LEU A 90 -18.74 -8.38 5.97
CA LEU A 90 -19.31 -7.64 4.83
C LEU A 90 -19.99 -6.34 5.28
N GLU A 91 -20.70 -6.37 6.41
CA GLU A 91 -21.32 -5.16 6.99
C GLU A 91 -20.25 -4.15 7.41
N HIS A 92 -19.23 -4.60 8.15
CA HIS A 92 -18.11 -3.75 8.53
C HIS A 92 -17.44 -3.12 7.30
N ARG A 93 -17.14 -3.92 6.26
CA ARG A 93 -16.53 -3.46 5.01
C ARG A 93 -17.41 -2.45 4.28
N SER A 94 -18.71 -2.66 4.25
CA SER A 94 -19.65 -1.74 3.62
C SER A 94 -19.64 -0.37 4.30
N ILE A 95 -19.63 -0.34 5.63
CA ILE A 95 -19.56 0.90 6.41
C ILE A 95 -18.22 1.62 6.16
N THR A 96 -17.08 0.90 6.16
CA THR A 96 -15.76 1.51 5.94
C THR A 96 -15.59 2.01 4.50
N CYS A 97 -16.16 1.33 3.51
CA CYS A 97 -16.19 1.82 2.13
C CYS A 97 -17.02 3.11 1.99
N ILE A 98 -18.18 3.19 2.62
CA ILE A 98 -19.00 4.41 2.65
C ILE A 98 -18.22 5.54 3.34
N LEU A 99 -17.59 5.26 4.46
CA LEU A 99 -16.73 6.23 5.17
C LEU A 99 -15.60 6.74 4.27
N ALA A 100 -14.92 5.85 3.52
CA ALA A 100 -13.87 6.23 2.58
C ALA A 100 -14.37 7.17 1.48
N LEU A 101 -15.56 6.88 0.91
CA LEU A 101 -16.19 7.74 -0.10
C LEU A 101 -16.56 9.10 0.47
N ILE A 102 -17.13 9.14 1.68
CA ILE A 102 -17.49 10.41 2.36
C ILE A 102 -16.22 11.24 2.62
N LEU A 103 -15.17 10.65 3.19
CA LEU A 103 -13.92 11.35 3.46
C LEU A 103 -13.24 11.85 2.18
N GLY A 104 -13.22 11.04 1.13
CA GLY A 104 -12.73 11.44 -0.19
C GLY A 104 -13.52 12.62 -0.78
N ALA A 105 -14.85 12.53 -0.75
CA ALA A 105 -15.73 13.60 -1.24
C ALA A 105 -15.57 14.89 -0.43
N LEU A 106 -15.50 14.82 0.90
CA LEU A 106 -15.29 15.98 1.77
C LEU A 106 -13.95 16.67 1.48
N LEU A 107 -12.87 15.90 1.32
CA LEU A 107 -11.57 16.45 0.98
C LEU A 107 -11.60 17.18 -0.37
N LEU A 108 -12.19 16.56 -1.40
CA LEU A 108 -12.28 17.15 -2.74
C LEU A 108 -13.16 18.40 -2.76
N THR A 109 -14.29 18.37 -2.06
CA THR A 109 -15.19 19.54 -1.93
C THR A 109 -14.49 20.70 -1.20
N PHE A 110 -13.74 20.41 -0.13
CA PHE A 110 -12.93 21.41 0.56
C PHE A 110 -11.87 22.04 -0.36
N ARG A 111 -11.11 21.20 -1.09
CA ARG A 111 -10.08 21.66 -2.03
C ARG A 111 -10.65 22.47 -3.19
N HIS A 112 -11.84 22.12 -3.67
CA HIS A 112 -12.56 22.88 -4.69
C HIS A 112 -13.04 24.22 -4.14
N GLY A 113 -13.65 24.22 -2.95
CA GLY A 113 -14.16 25.42 -2.29
C GLY A 113 -13.07 26.44 -1.93
N THR A 114 -11.84 25.98 -1.68
CA THR A 114 -10.66 26.86 -1.49
C THR A 114 -10.01 27.32 -2.81
N GLY A 115 -10.54 26.95 -3.95
CA GLY A 115 -10.01 27.30 -5.27
C GLY A 115 -8.72 26.55 -5.67
N GLN A 116 -8.30 25.53 -4.88
CA GLN A 116 -7.09 24.76 -5.17
C GLN A 116 -7.29 23.74 -6.31
N TYR A 117 -8.49 23.19 -6.44
CA TYR A 117 -8.80 22.19 -7.46
C TYR A 117 -9.91 22.68 -8.40
N SER A 118 -9.71 22.46 -9.70
CA SER A 118 -10.76 22.66 -10.69
C SER A 118 -11.85 21.59 -10.56
N ALA A 119 -13.04 21.86 -11.03
CA ALA A 119 -14.14 20.87 -11.05
C ALA A 119 -13.76 19.61 -11.83
N SER A 120 -13.05 19.75 -12.96
CA SER A 120 -12.57 18.62 -13.77
C SER A 120 -11.59 17.75 -13.01
N LYS A 121 -10.61 18.34 -12.28
CA LYS A 121 -9.69 17.61 -11.41
C LYS A 121 -10.45 16.85 -10.33
N CYS A 122 -11.42 17.48 -9.66
CA CYS A 122 -12.23 16.82 -8.65
C CYS A 122 -13.02 15.62 -9.19
N MET A 123 -13.60 15.74 -10.39
CA MET A 123 -14.33 14.63 -11.03
C MET A 123 -13.42 13.45 -11.35
N ILE A 124 -12.22 13.68 -11.87
CA ILE A 124 -11.26 12.60 -12.12
C ILE A 124 -10.83 11.94 -10.79
N LEU A 125 -10.49 12.76 -9.79
CA LEU A 125 -10.03 12.25 -8.50
C LEU A 125 -11.10 11.45 -7.77
N ILE A 126 -12.38 11.88 -7.79
CA ILE A 126 -13.46 11.11 -7.15
C ILE A 126 -13.71 9.77 -7.84
N LEU A 127 -13.60 9.70 -9.17
CA LEU A 127 -13.71 8.44 -9.91
C LEU A 127 -12.57 7.48 -9.53
N LEU A 128 -11.34 7.99 -9.37
CA LEU A 128 -10.21 7.17 -8.94
C LEU A 128 -10.33 6.73 -7.48
N VAL A 129 -10.90 7.56 -6.61
CA VAL A 129 -11.27 7.17 -5.24
C VAL A 129 -12.31 6.05 -5.28
N ILE A 130 -13.39 6.20 -6.06
CA ILE A 130 -14.42 5.17 -6.21
C ILE A 130 -13.81 3.86 -6.73
N TYR A 131 -12.95 3.93 -7.75
CA TYR A 131 -12.25 2.76 -8.29
C TYR A 131 -11.48 1.99 -7.19
N LYS A 132 -10.72 2.71 -6.36
CA LYS A 132 -9.93 2.13 -5.28
C LYS A 132 -10.79 1.64 -4.10
N VAL A 133 -11.90 2.31 -3.80
CA VAL A 133 -12.84 1.85 -2.77
C VAL A 133 -13.57 0.57 -3.22
N ILE A 134 -13.91 0.46 -4.50
CA ILE A 134 -14.46 -0.78 -5.09
C ILE A 134 -13.44 -1.92 -4.95
N ASP A 135 -12.14 -1.65 -5.17
CA ASP A 135 -11.06 -2.61 -4.95
C ASP A 135 -10.99 -3.04 -3.46
N GLY A 136 -11.09 -2.07 -2.55
CA GLY A 136 -11.21 -2.34 -1.11
C GLY A 136 -12.44 -3.18 -0.74
N TYR A 137 -13.57 -2.96 -1.41
CA TYR A 137 -14.79 -3.76 -1.20
C TYR A 137 -14.62 -5.20 -1.68
N ALA A 138 -13.95 -5.42 -2.82
CA ALA A 138 -13.64 -6.75 -3.33
C ALA A 138 -12.81 -7.59 -2.36
N ASP A 139 -11.94 -6.94 -1.59
CA ASP A 139 -11.04 -7.60 -0.65
C ASP A 139 -11.76 -8.41 0.45
N VAL A 140 -13.01 -8.08 0.83
CA VAL A 140 -13.76 -8.86 1.83
C VAL A 140 -14.11 -10.26 1.31
N TYR A 141 -14.43 -10.39 0.02
CA TYR A 141 -14.67 -11.67 -0.64
C TYR A 141 -13.39 -12.46 -0.80
N GLU A 142 -12.34 -11.78 -1.22
CA GLU A 142 -11.01 -12.37 -1.40
C GLU A 142 -10.43 -12.87 -0.08
N SER A 143 -10.70 -12.17 1.02
CA SER A 143 -10.35 -12.59 2.37
C SER A 143 -11.13 -13.83 2.81
N GLU A 144 -12.41 -13.92 2.43
CA GLU A 144 -13.24 -15.10 2.70
C GLU A 144 -12.75 -16.32 1.92
N PHE A 145 -12.40 -16.15 0.64
CA PHE A 145 -11.79 -17.22 -0.14
C PHE A 145 -10.52 -17.76 0.53
N GLN A 146 -9.69 -16.86 1.05
CA GLN A 146 -8.46 -17.22 1.76
C GLN A 146 -8.78 -17.91 3.10
N ARG A 147 -9.76 -17.43 3.88
CA ARG A 147 -10.21 -18.04 5.14
C ARG A 147 -10.64 -19.49 4.93
N GLN A 148 -11.28 -19.78 3.81
CA GLN A 148 -11.71 -21.14 3.43
C GLN A 148 -10.60 -21.98 2.75
N GLY A 149 -9.34 -21.56 2.81
CA GLY A 149 -8.20 -22.27 2.24
C GLY A 149 -8.10 -22.20 0.70
N SER A 150 -8.94 -21.37 0.06
CA SER A 150 -9.03 -21.23 -1.40
C SER A 150 -8.32 -19.96 -1.89
N LEU A 151 -7.07 -19.73 -1.48
CA LEU A 151 -6.27 -18.54 -1.85
C LEU A 151 -6.12 -18.38 -3.37
N TYR A 152 -6.20 -19.48 -4.15
CA TYR A 152 -6.19 -19.42 -5.61
C TYR A 152 -7.37 -18.64 -6.18
N LEU A 153 -8.54 -18.64 -5.50
CA LEU A 153 -9.70 -17.83 -5.89
C LEU A 153 -9.44 -16.33 -5.68
N THR A 154 -8.79 -15.96 -4.56
CA THR A 154 -8.30 -14.59 -4.35
C THR A 154 -7.38 -14.15 -5.49
N GLY A 155 -6.41 -14.98 -5.85
CA GLY A 155 -5.47 -14.70 -6.94
C GLY A 155 -6.17 -14.55 -8.29
N LYS A 156 -7.08 -15.48 -8.63
CA LYS A 156 -7.88 -15.42 -9.88
C LYS A 156 -8.76 -14.20 -9.93
N SER A 157 -9.49 -13.90 -8.84
CA SER A 157 -10.35 -12.72 -8.76
C SER A 157 -9.55 -11.44 -9.00
N ASN A 158 -8.46 -11.25 -8.28
CA ASN A 158 -7.61 -10.08 -8.44
C ASN A 158 -7.01 -9.98 -9.85
N PHE A 159 -6.52 -11.10 -10.40
CA PHE A 159 -5.96 -11.15 -11.75
C PHE A 159 -6.97 -10.73 -12.82
N PHE A 160 -8.12 -11.39 -12.88
CA PHE A 160 -9.10 -11.15 -13.95
C PHE A 160 -9.83 -9.82 -13.79
N ARG A 161 -10.15 -9.41 -12.56
CA ARG A 161 -10.76 -8.11 -12.27
C ARG A 161 -9.83 -6.96 -12.64
N THR A 162 -8.55 -7.04 -12.27
CA THR A 162 -7.54 -6.05 -12.64
C THR A 162 -7.35 -5.99 -14.15
N LEU A 163 -7.14 -7.15 -14.78
CA LEU A 163 -6.94 -7.22 -16.23
C LEU A 163 -8.14 -6.64 -16.99
N PHE A 164 -9.37 -6.99 -16.58
CA PHE A 164 -10.60 -6.49 -17.20
C PHE A 164 -10.74 -4.97 -17.05
N SER A 165 -10.63 -4.44 -15.85
CA SER A 165 -10.82 -3.00 -15.60
C SER A 165 -9.71 -2.15 -16.24
N VAL A 166 -8.45 -2.62 -16.20
CA VAL A 166 -7.31 -1.94 -16.84
C VAL A 166 -7.41 -2.00 -18.36
N SER A 167 -7.82 -3.14 -18.94
CA SER A 167 -8.03 -3.23 -20.38
C SER A 167 -9.13 -2.28 -20.87
N VAL A 168 -10.27 -2.22 -20.17
CA VAL A 168 -11.35 -1.26 -20.49
C VAL A 168 -10.85 0.18 -20.39
N PHE A 169 -10.12 0.50 -19.32
CA PHE A 169 -9.51 1.83 -19.15
C PHE A 169 -8.58 2.19 -20.31
N LEU A 170 -7.64 1.30 -20.66
CA LEU A 170 -6.65 1.57 -21.72
C LEU A 170 -7.30 1.65 -23.11
N VAL A 171 -8.26 0.78 -23.42
CA VAL A 171 -8.98 0.80 -24.70
C VAL A 171 -9.77 2.12 -24.84
N THR A 172 -10.50 2.53 -23.80
CA THR A 172 -11.25 3.78 -23.82
C THR A 172 -10.32 5.00 -23.84
N LEU A 173 -9.18 4.95 -23.15
CA LEU A 173 -8.20 6.02 -23.17
C LEU A 173 -7.56 6.18 -24.56
N ALA A 174 -7.18 5.08 -25.20
CA ALA A 174 -6.60 5.08 -26.55
C ALA A 174 -7.61 5.50 -27.62
N ALA A 175 -8.90 5.15 -27.46
CA ALA A 175 -9.94 5.44 -28.45
C ALA A 175 -10.44 6.89 -28.37
N PHE A 176 -10.52 7.46 -27.17
CA PHE A 176 -11.16 8.77 -26.96
C PHE A 176 -10.20 9.85 -26.48
N GLU A 177 -9.00 9.52 -26.05
CA GLU A 177 -8.00 10.43 -25.45
C GLU A 177 -8.58 11.34 -24.36
N HIS A 178 -9.61 10.83 -23.66
CA HIS A 178 -10.37 11.58 -22.65
C HIS A 178 -10.34 10.89 -21.28
N LEU A 179 -9.49 11.40 -20.39
CA LEU A 179 -9.20 10.78 -19.10
C LEU A 179 -10.44 10.55 -18.21
N LEU A 180 -11.34 11.56 -18.11
CA LEU A 180 -12.54 11.46 -17.27
C LEU A 180 -13.45 10.31 -17.73
N PHE A 181 -13.68 10.20 -19.05
CA PHE A 181 -14.48 9.12 -19.63
C PHE A 181 -13.84 7.75 -19.37
N SER A 182 -12.54 7.65 -19.53
CA SER A 182 -11.79 6.40 -19.30
C SER A 182 -11.82 5.99 -17.83
N CYS A 183 -11.73 6.95 -16.90
CA CYS A 183 -11.90 6.67 -15.46
C CYS A 183 -13.32 6.18 -15.16
N LEU A 184 -14.35 6.76 -15.77
CA LEU A 184 -15.74 6.31 -15.61
C LEU A 184 -15.93 4.87 -16.11
N ALA A 185 -15.40 4.58 -17.31
CA ALA A 185 -15.44 3.23 -17.89
C ALA A 185 -14.69 2.22 -17.00
N ALA A 186 -13.54 2.60 -16.44
CA ALA A 186 -12.78 1.77 -15.51
C ALA A 186 -13.56 1.48 -14.21
N VAL A 187 -14.25 2.46 -13.65
CA VAL A 187 -15.12 2.28 -12.48
C VAL A 187 -16.25 1.30 -12.78
N ALA A 188 -16.93 1.46 -13.92
CA ALA A 188 -17.98 0.54 -14.35
C ALA A 188 -17.44 -0.89 -14.55
N ALA A 189 -16.27 -1.03 -15.19
CA ALA A 189 -15.62 -2.33 -15.37
C ALA A 189 -15.18 -2.96 -14.03
N GLN A 190 -14.68 -2.14 -13.10
CA GLN A 190 -14.29 -2.62 -11.76
C GLN A 190 -15.50 -3.13 -10.98
N ALA A 191 -16.64 -2.43 -11.03
CA ALA A 191 -17.89 -2.85 -10.42
C ALA A 191 -18.45 -4.14 -11.06
N ALA A 192 -18.43 -4.22 -12.40
CA ALA A 192 -18.80 -5.43 -13.12
C ALA A 192 -17.84 -6.60 -12.77
N GLY A 193 -16.56 -6.32 -12.59
CA GLY A 193 -15.56 -7.29 -12.18
C GLY A 193 -15.85 -7.90 -10.80
N ILE A 194 -16.34 -7.12 -9.83
CA ILE A 194 -16.81 -7.68 -8.55
C ILE A 194 -17.96 -8.64 -8.76
N ALA A 195 -18.94 -8.27 -9.58
CA ALA A 195 -20.09 -9.13 -9.84
C ALA A 195 -19.65 -10.48 -10.43
N LEU A 196 -18.75 -10.44 -11.42
CA LEU A 196 -18.31 -11.63 -12.16
C LEU A 196 -17.31 -12.51 -11.40
N PHE A 197 -16.35 -11.90 -10.70
CA PHE A 197 -15.19 -12.62 -10.14
C PHE A 197 -15.23 -12.78 -8.62
N ASN A 198 -16.11 -12.04 -7.93
CA ASN A 198 -16.27 -12.13 -6.48
C ASN A 198 -17.67 -12.64 -6.09
N LEU A 199 -18.74 -11.94 -6.50
CA LEU A 199 -20.12 -12.29 -6.10
C LEU A 199 -20.57 -13.63 -6.65
N ASP A 200 -20.41 -13.89 -7.95
CA ASP A 200 -20.79 -15.17 -8.56
C ASP A 200 -20.01 -16.34 -7.95
N VAL A 201 -18.73 -16.10 -7.59
CA VAL A 201 -17.87 -17.13 -7.00
C VAL A 201 -18.27 -17.44 -5.56
N ILE A 202 -18.49 -16.41 -4.72
CA ILE A 202 -18.82 -16.64 -3.30
C ILE A 202 -20.20 -17.30 -3.13
N HIS A 203 -21.18 -16.97 -3.97
CA HIS A 203 -22.49 -17.62 -3.95
C HIS A 203 -22.44 -19.11 -4.37
N ALA A 204 -21.40 -19.52 -5.08
CA ALA A 204 -21.18 -20.90 -5.46
C ALA A 204 -20.43 -21.72 -4.39
N LEU A 205 -19.96 -21.08 -3.31
CA LEU A 205 -19.29 -21.75 -2.18
C LEU A 205 -20.33 -22.15 -1.13
N PRO A 206 -20.41 -23.45 -0.73
CA PRO A 206 -21.47 -23.94 0.14
C PRO A 206 -21.30 -23.55 1.62
N SER A 207 -20.14 -23.07 2.03
CA SER A 207 -19.75 -22.89 3.45
C SER A 207 -19.76 -21.43 3.91
N VAL A 208 -20.42 -20.53 3.19
CA VAL A 208 -20.43 -19.09 3.54
C VAL A 208 -21.58 -18.78 4.47
N ASP A 209 -21.27 -18.30 5.67
CA ASP A 209 -22.28 -17.83 6.63
C ASP A 209 -22.58 -16.34 6.42
N TRP A 210 -23.79 -16.05 5.89
CA TRP A 210 -24.28 -14.71 5.59
C TRP A 210 -25.00 -14.04 6.78
N ASN A 211 -25.19 -14.75 7.89
CA ASN A 211 -25.91 -14.23 9.03
C ASN A 211 -25.13 -13.07 9.68
N LYS A 212 -25.85 -12.11 10.22
CA LYS A 212 -25.27 -11.00 10.97
C LYS A 212 -25.52 -11.18 12.45
N GLY A 213 -24.48 -11.08 13.26
CA GLY A 213 -24.60 -11.15 14.70
C GLY A 213 -24.90 -9.78 15.33
N GLU A 214 -25.83 -9.73 16.28
CA GLU A 214 -26.12 -8.48 17.00
C GLU A 214 -24.86 -7.91 17.66
N ARG A 215 -24.54 -6.62 17.40
CA ARG A 215 -23.42 -5.86 17.95
C ARG A 215 -22.01 -6.40 17.62
N LYS A 216 -21.85 -7.40 16.76
CA LYS A 216 -20.53 -7.94 16.40
C LYS A 216 -19.72 -6.95 15.59
N THR A 217 -20.34 -6.21 14.66
CA THR A 217 -19.69 -5.19 13.84
C THR A 217 -19.03 -4.09 14.69
N GLY A 218 -19.68 -3.63 15.77
CA GLY A 218 -19.09 -2.66 16.69
C GLY A 218 -17.86 -3.18 17.44
N ARG A 219 -17.80 -4.48 17.76
CA ARG A 219 -16.61 -5.12 18.35
C ARG A 219 -15.47 -5.21 17.32
N LEU A 220 -15.77 -5.54 16.07
CA LEU A 220 -14.81 -5.53 14.97
C LEU A 220 -14.16 -4.14 14.80
N PHE A 221 -14.95 -3.06 14.81
CA PHE A 221 -14.40 -1.70 14.76
C PHE A 221 -13.41 -1.41 15.89
N LYS A 222 -13.74 -1.78 17.13
CA LYS A 222 -12.83 -1.58 18.28
C LYS A 222 -11.54 -2.37 18.13
N SER A 223 -11.62 -3.62 17.68
CA SER A 223 -10.47 -4.51 17.54
C SER A 223 -9.52 -4.08 16.43
N THR A 224 -10.06 -3.52 15.33
CA THR A 224 -9.28 -3.14 14.14
C THR A 224 -8.84 -1.67 14.15
N LEU A 225 -9.39 -0.82 15.04
CA LEU A 225 -9.17 0.63 15.03
C LEU A 225 -7.68 1.02 15.14
N PHE A 226 -6.95 0.42 16.07
CA PHE A 226 -5.52 0.72 16.23
C PHE A 226 -4.69 0.29 15.02
N LEU A 227 -5.04 -0.85 14.43
CA LEU A 227 -4.38 -1.34 13.23
C LEU A 227 -4.67 -0.43 12.04
N PHE A 228 -5.94 0.00 11.91
CA PHE A 228 -6.34 0.98 10.89
C PHE A 228 -5.58 2.30 11.03
N ILE A 229 -5.59 2.92 12.22
CA ILE A 229 -4.93 4.23 12.42
C ILE A 229 -3.44 4.11 12.12
N SER A 230 -2.78 3.03 12.56
CA SER A 230 -1.36 2.81 12.28
C SER A 230 -1.08 2.70 10.78
N ALA A 231 -1.87 1.93 10.04
CA ALA A 231 -1.72 1.78 8.59
C ALA A 231 -2.05 3.09 7.85
N PHE A 232 -3.04 3.85 8.32
CA PHE A 232 -3.40 5.15 7.75
C PHE A 232 -2.27 6.17 7.92
N LEU A 233 -1.70 6.26 9.12
CA LEU A 233 -0.61 7.17 9.43
C LEU A 233 0.68 6.76 8.69
N ASP A 234 1.00 5.47 8.63
CA ASP A 234 2.14 4.95 7.86
C ASP A 234 2.07 5.41 6.40
N PHE A 235 0.94 5.14 5.74
CA PHE A 235 0.78 5.54 4.33
C PHE A 235 0.75 7.05 4.15
N TYR A 236 0.16 7.80 5.10
CA TYR A 236 0.20 9.27 5.06
C TYR A 236 1.63 9.80 5.15
N VAL A 237 2.45 9.29 6.09
CA VAL A 237 3.87 9.67 6.23
C VAL A 237 4.66 9.33 4.98
N PHE A 238 4.45 8.11 4.43
CA PHE A 238 5.07 7.66 3.19
C PHE A 238 4.70 8.56 1.99
N SER A 239 3.47 9.06 1.94
CA SER A 239 2.93 9.83 0.82
C SER A 239 2.93 11.33 1.05
N ALA A 240 3.38 11.83 2.20
CA ALA A 240 3.28 13.25 2.58
C ALA A 240 3.92 14.20 1.54
N ALA A 241 5.06 13.81 0.98
CA ALA A 241 5.72 14.56 -0.09
C ALA A 241 4.84 14.68 -1.34
N LYS A 242 4.09 13.63 -1.71
CA LYS A 242 3.18 13.62 -2.87
C LYS A 242 1.99 14.55 -2.65
N TYR A 243 1.40 14.55 -1.45
CA TYR A 243 0.36 15.50 -1.06
C TYR A 243 0.85 16.94 -1.10
N ALA A 244 2.08 17.18 -0.67
CA ALA A 244 2.65 18.53 -0.69
C ALA A 244 2.95 19.03 -2.11
N ILE A 245 3.41 18.17 -3.02
CA ILE A 245 3.60 18.50 -4.44
C ILE A 245 2.25 18.85 -5.08
N ASP A 246 1.23 18.02 -4.91
CA ASP A 246 -0.10 18.28 -5.45
C ASP A 246 -0.70 19.60 -4.94
N ALA A 247 -0.44 19.95 -3.66
CA ALA A 247 -0.95 21.17 -3.04
C ALA A 247 -0.16 22.45 -3.37
N ARG A 248 1.14 22.33 -3.73
CA ARG A 248 2.07 23.48 -3.85
C ARG A 248 2.67 23.67 -5.24
N MET A 249 2.60 22.66 -6.08
CA MET A 249 3.14 22.66 -7.44
C MET A 249 2.04 22.40 -8.47
N ASN A 250 2.42 22.19 -9.72
CA ASN A 250 1.48 21.85 -10.79
C ASN A 250 1.25 20.32 -10.89
N ASP A 251 0.21 19.95 -11.62
CA ASP A 251 -0.15 18.55 -11.80
C ASP A 251 0.93 17.73 -12.53
N ALA A 252 1.66 18.34 -13.46
CA ALA A 252 2.78 17.70 -14.15
C ALA A 252 3.89 17.27 -13.17
N ALA A 253 4.21 18.12 -12.17
CA ALA A 253 5.19 17.78 -11.12
C ALA A 253 4.74 16.56 -10.30
N SER A 254 3.44 16.42 -10.02
CA SER A 254 2.88 15.22 -9.38
C SER A 254 3.10 13.97 -10.23
N GLY A 255 2.93 14.07 -11.55
CA GLY A 255 3.22 12.99 -12.50
C GLY A 255 4.68 12.57 -12.45
N TYR A 256 5.60 13.52 -12.66
CA TYR A 256 7.04 13.25 -12.66
C TYR A 256 7.53 12.70 -11.32
N PHE A 257 7.08 13.27 -10.20
CA PHE A 257 7.46 12.76 -8.89
C PHE A 257 6.96 11.33 -8.66
N ASN A 258 5.73 10.99 -9.06
CA ASN A 258 5.24 9.62 -8.94
C ASN A 258 6.06 8.64 -9.78
N LEU A 259 6.52 9.03 -10.99
CA LEU A 259 7.39 8.19 -11.82
C LEU A 259 8.74 7.92 -11.15
N ILE A 260 9.44 8.98 -10.71
CA ILE A 260 10.75 8.81 -10.05
C ILE A 260 10.63 8.16 -8.66
N PHE A 261 9.44 8.11 -8.08
CA PHE A 261 9.16 7.47 -6.79
C PHE A 261 8.86 5.96 -6.90
N MET A 262 8.61 5.44 -8.11
CA MET A 262 8.28 4.02 -8.32
C MET A 262 9.29 3.01 -7.76
N PRO A 263 10.62 3.23 -7.81
CA PRO A 263 11.59 2.31 -7.25
C PRO A 263 11.38 2.01 -5.76
N THR A 264 10.77 2.93 -4.99
CA THR A 264 10.49 2.69 -3.57
C THR A 264 9.59 1.48 -3.34
N SER A 265 8.63 1.23 -4.25
CA SER A 265 7.76 0.06 -4.20
C SER A 265 8.53 -1.24 -4.43
N VAL A 266 9.51 -1.23 -5.35
CA VAL A 266 10.39 -2.37 -5.62
C VAL A 266 11.30 -2.62 -4.42
N ILE A 267 11.91 -1.56 -3.85
CA ILE A 267 12.75 -1.66 -2.66
C ILE A 267 11.97 -2.25 -1.48
N TYR A 268 10.74 -1.77 -1.25
CA TYR A 268 9.86 -2.29 -0.22
C TYR A 268 9.51 -3.78 -0.43
N MET A 269 9.24 -4.18 -1.67
CA MET A 269 8.96 -5.57 -2.02
C MET A 269 10.17 -6.47 -1.74
N VAL A 270 11.37 -6.06 -2.17
CA VAL A 270 12.62 -6.80 -1.92
C VAL A 270 12.91 -6.88 -0.43
N ALA A 271 12.72 -5.79 0.33
CA ALA A 271 12.88 -5.79 1.78
C ALA A 271 11.97 -6.81 2.47
N ASN A 272 10.70 -6.90 2.03
CA ASN A 272 9.78 -7.89 2.57
C ASN A 272 10.19 -9.34 2.24
N PHE A 273 10.78 -9.59 1.07
CA PHE A 273 11.34 -10.90 0.75
C PHE A 273 12.51 -11.28 1.66
N VAL A 274 13.29 -10.29 2.10
CA VAL A 274 14.38 -10.52 3.08
C VAL A 274 13.81 -10.70 4.49
N ILE A 275 12.84 -9.89 4.93
CA ILE A 275 12.35 -9.87 6.31
C ILE A 275 11.46 -11.08 6.62
N ARG A 276 10.48 -11.38 5.75
CA ARG A 276 9.41 -12.35 6.03
C ARG A 276 9.91 -13.75 6.42
N PRO A 277 10.92 -14.35 5.76
CA PRO A 277 11.42 -15.68 6.14
C PRO A 277 11.97 -15.76 7.57
N PHE A 278 12.42 -14.63 8.12
CA PHE A 278 13.01 -14.59 9.47
C PHE A 278 12.01 -14.24 10.56
N LEU A 279 10.77 -13.83 10.23
CA LEU A 279 9.78 -13.40 11.23
C LEU A 279 9.47 -14.51 12.25
N THR A 280 9.26 -15.74 11.80
CA THR A 280 8.99 -16.88 12.69
C THR A 280 10.16 -17.09 13.64
N ARG A 281 11.39 -17.15 13.12
CA ARG A 281 12.60 -17.32 13.95
C ARG A 281 12.77 -16.19 14.97
N LEU A 282 12.55 -14.92 14.55
CA LEU A 282 12.59 -13.79 15.49
C LEU A 282 11.52 -13.93 16.58
N THR A 283 10.32 -14.39 16.21
CA THR A 283 9.24 -14.62 17.18
C THR A 283 9.61 -15.71 18.17
N ASP A 284 10.15 -16.83 17.69
CA ASP A 284 10.57 -17.96 18.54
C ASP A 284 11.68 -17.54 19.52
N LEU A 285 12.70 -16.81 19.05
CA LEU A 285 13.79 -16.29 19.88
C LEU A 285 13.26 -15.33 20.97
N TRP A 286 12.33 -14.45 20.62
CA TRP A 286 11.74 -13.52 21.58
C TRP A 286 10.87 -14.24 22.62
N THR A 287 10.01 -15.15 22.18
CA THR A 287 9.13 -15.94 23.05
C THR A 287 9.93 -16.88 23.94
N GLY A 288 11.01 -17.47 23.40
CA GLY A 288 11.95 -18.32 24.14
C GLY A 288 12.88 -17.54 25.07
N LYS A 289 12.76 -16.20 25.15
CA LYS A 289 13.59 -15.30 25.96
C LYS A 289 15.10 -15.33 25.64
N ASP A 290 15.46 -15.81 24.45
CA ASP A 290 16.83 -15.72 23.93
C ASP A 290 17.06 -14.34 23.29
N TYR A 291 17.12 -13.32 24.15
CA TYR A 291 17.19 -11.92 23.71
C TYR A 291 18.52 -11.61 23.00
N ASP A 292 19.60 -12.28 23.34
CA ASP A 292 20.91 -12.02 22.71
C ASP A 292 20.96 -12.55 21.27
N CYS A 293 20.44 -13.75 21.02
CA CYS A 293 20.27 -14.28 19.67
C CYS A 293 19.24 -13.44 18.86
N PHE A 294 18.13 -13.01 19.49
CA PHE A 294 17.17 -12.10 18.85
C PHE A 294 17.84 -10.81 18.35
N LYS A 295 18.62 -10.15 19.22
CA LYS A 295 19.35 -8.92 18.85
C LYS A 295 20.34 -9.19 17.73
N LYS A 296 21.11 -10.28 17.79
CA LYS A 296 22.10 -10.67 16.77
C LYS A 296 21.42 -10.91 15.41
N GLU A 297 20.30 -11.61 15.39
CA GLU A 297 19.56 -11.88 14.15
C GLU A 297 18.92 -10.61 13.58
N LEU A 298 18.33 -9.77 14.43
CA LEU A 298 17.77 -8.48 14.02
C LEU A 298 18.83 -7.57 13.39
N MET A 299 20.02 -7.50 14.00
CA MET A 299 21.16 -6.72 13.45
C MET A 299 21.67 -7.32 12.13
N ARG A 300 21.68 -8.66 12.00
CA ARG A 300 22.08 -9.34 10.76
C ARG A 300 21.13 -8.99 9.61
N ILE A 301 19.82 -9.06 9.83
CA ILE A 301 18.83 -8.68 8.81
C ILE A 301 18.95 -7.20 8.48
N GLY A 302 19.13 -6.34 9.48
CA GLY A 302 19.39 -4.91 9.28
C GLY A 302 20.64 -4.63 8.44
N ALA A 303 21.72 -5.36 8.68
CA ALA A 303 22.95 -5.26 7.88
C ALA A 303 22.73 -5.70 6.42
N ILE A 304 21.94 -6.75 6.17
CA ILE A 304 21.59 -7.18 4.82
C ILE A 304 20.78 -6.08 4.11
N ILE A 305 19.77 -5.51 4.77
CA ILE A 305 18.95 -4.42 4.20
C ILE A 305 19.82 -3.19 3.91
N LEU A 306 20.74 -2.84 4.82
CA LEU A 306 21.67 -1.72 4.63
C LEU A 306 22.60 -1.99 3.45
N GLY A 307 23.16 -3.20 3.32
CA GLY A 307 23.97 -3.61 2.18
C GLY A 307 23.23 -3.51 0.85
N LEU A 308 21.98 -4.00 0.81
CA LEU A 308 21.11 -3.86 -0.36
C LEU A 308 20.78 -2.39 -0.67
N THR A 309 20.62 -1.56 0.35
CA THR A 309 20.40 -0.12 0.18
C THR A 309 21.62 0.56 -0.43
N VAL A 310 22.82 0.27 0.07
CA VAL A 310 24.08 0.80 -0.50
C VAL A 310 24.25 0.35 -1.94
N LEU A 311 23.97 -0.91 -2.25
CA LEU A 311 24.00 -1.43 -3.62
C LEU A 311 22.98 -0.70 -4.52
N ALA A 312 21.74 -0.52 -4.06
CA ALA A 312 20.70 0.16 -4.82
C ALA A 312 21.06 1.63 -5.08
N VAL A 313 21.57 2.35 -4.07
CA VAL A 313 22.03 3.74 -4.22
C VAL A 313 23.22 3.81 -5.16
N GLY A 314 24.21 2.92 -5.03
CA GLY A 314 25.36 2.84 -5.93
C GLY A 314 24.93 2.54 -7.38
N ALA A 315 24.04 1.58 -7.57
CA ALA A 315 23.47 1.29 -8.90
C ALA A 315 22.72 2.51 -9.47
N THR A 316 21.94 3.21 -8.63
CA THR A 316 21.24 4.43 -9.05
C THR A 316 22.21 5.57 -9.38
N ALA A 317 23.32 5.70 -8.65
CA ALA A 317 24.35 6.69 -8.94
C ALA A 317 25.05 6.43 -10.28
N VAL A 318 25.23 5.18 -10.68
CA VAL A 318 25.87 4.82 -11.96
C VAL A 318 24.85 4.79 -13.10
N LEU A 319 23.72 4.11 -12.91
CA LEU A 319 22.74 3.82 -13.96
C LEU A 319 21.52 4.75 -13.96
N GLY A 320 21.34 5.57 -12.93
CA GLY A 320 20.11 6.32 -12.71
C GLY A 320 19.74 7.28 -13.85
N LYS A 321 20.72 7.97 -14.44
CA LYS A 321 20.48 8.82 -15.61
C LYS A 321 19.98 7.99 -16.80
N TRP A 322 20.59 6.83 -17.04
CA TRP A 322 20.16 5.94 -18.11
C TRP A 322 18.73 5.40 -17.87
N VAL A 323 18.43 4.98 -16.64
CA VAL A 323 17.07 4.53 -16.26
C VAL A 323 16.06 5.64 -16.50
N LEU A 324 16.34 6.87 -16.07
CA LEU A 324 15.45 8.02 -16.27
C LEU A 324 15.29 8.34 -17.76
N SER A 325 16.36 8.25 -18.57
CA SER A 325 16.27 8.43 -20.03
C SER A 325 15.41 7.34 -20.70
N VAL A 326 15.52 6.09 -20.24
CA VAL A 326 14.62 5.01 -20.72
C VAL A 326 13.17 5.30 -20.35
N MET A 327 12.91 5.81 -19.15
CA MET A 327 11.57 6.22 -18.74
C MET A 327 11.02 7.35 -19.62
N GLU A 328 11.86 8.35 -19.95
CA GLU A 328 11.50 9.43 -20.89
C GLU A 328 11.20 8.91 -22.30
N MET A 329 12.00 7.95 -22.79
CA MET A 329 11.76 7.32 -24.10
C MET A 329 10.40 6.59 -24.13
N ILE A 330 9.98 5.95 -23.04
CA ILE A 330 8.65 5.32 -22.92
C ILE A 330 7.54 6.39 -22.97
N LEU A 331 7.76 7.57 -22.36
CA LEU A 331 6.82 8.68 -22.37
C LEU A 331 6.68 9.31 -23.76
N GLY A 332 7.76 9.36 -24.53
CA GLY A 332 7.81 9.94 -25.86
C GLY A 332 8.77 11.12 -26.00
N SER A 333 9.06 11.53 -27.23
CA SER A 333 10.07 12.55 -27.56
C SER A 333 9.86 13.93 -26.92
N GLY A 334 8.63 14.28 -26.55
CA GLY A 334 8.33 15.55 -25.85
C GLY A 334 8.78 15.61 -24.40
N TYR A 335 9.31 14.51 -23.84
CA TYR A 335 9.69 14.40 -22.43
C TYR A 335 11.20 14.29 -22.20
N GLU A 336 11.99 14.41 -23.26
CA GLU A 336 13.45 14.35 -23.18
C GLU A 336 14.03 15.37 -22.20
N GLY A 337 14.90 14.94 -21.29
CA GLY A 337 15.56 15.76 -20.28
C GLY A 337 14.70 16.14 -19.06
N ARG A 338 13.39 15.86 -19.07
CA ARG A 338 12.48 16.25 -17.98
C ARG A 338 12.66 15.42 -16.71
N LEU A 339 12.76 14.09 -16.82
CA LEU A 339 13.00 13.21 -15.67
C LEU A 339 14.47 13.19 -15.27
N VAL A 340 15.38 13.22 -16.24
CA VAL A 340 16.81 13.27 -15.99
C VAL A 340 17.23 14.49 -15.16
N SER A 341 16.51 15.62 -15.30
CA SER A 341 16.72 16.82 -14.46
C SER A 341 16.51 16.54 -12.97
N TYR A 342 15.71 15.53 -12.61
CA TYR A 342 15.45 15.12 -11.23
C TYR A 342 16.34 13.96 -10.75
N TYR A 343 17.48 13.71 -11.42
CA TYR A 343 18.39 12.62 -11.05
C TYR A 343 18.86 12.69 -9.58
N GLY A 344 19.13 13.89 -9.05
CA GLY A 344 19.47 14.06 -7.63
C GLY A 344 18.34 13.64 -6.69
N ALA A 345 17.10 14.06 -6.99
CA ALA A 345 15.92 13.64 -6.26
C ALA A 345 15.72 12.11 -6.33
N PHE A 346 15.98 11.49 -7.47
CA PHE A 346 15.89 10.05 -7.69
C PHE A 346 16.81 9.26 -6.75
N ILE A 347 18.09 9.68 -6.62
CA ILE A 347 19.05 9.07 -5.66
C ILE A 347 18.53 9.21 -4.21
N ILE A 348 18.07 10.41 -3.83
CA ILE A 348 17.54 10.68 -2.48
C ILE A 348 16.32 9.80 -2.17
N ILE A 349 15.44 9.60 -3.14
CA ILE A 349 14.25 8.75 -3.02
C ILE A 349 14.65 7.28 -2.83
N VAL A 350 15.63 6.78 -3.60
CA VAL A 350 16.12 5.40 -3.46
C VAL A 350 16.76 5.18 -2.07
N LEU A 351 17.54 6.15 -1.60
CA LEU A 351 18.11 6.13 -0.24
C LEU A 351 17.00 6.13 0.82
N GLY A 352 15.99 6.99 0.68
CA GLY A 352 14.81 7.02 1.55
C GLY A 352 14.04 5.70 1.57
N GLY A 353 13.92 5.02 0.42
CA GLY A 353 13.34 3.68 0.31
C GLY A 353 14.09 2.63 1.13
N GLY A 354 15.43 2.71 1.17
CA GLY A 354 16.25 1.86 2.03
C GLY A 354 16.02 2.11 3.52
N PHE A 355 15.90 3.39 3.93
CA PHE A 355 15.54 3.73 5.32
C PHE A 355 14.12 3.27 5.66
N TYR A 356 13.16 3.36 4.74
CA TYR A 356 11.83 2.81 4.94
C TYR A 356 11.85 1.29 5.14
N ALA A 357 12.70 0.57 4.40
CA ALA A 357 12.91 -0.86 4.59
C ALA A 357 13.46 -1.21 5.98
N LEU A 358 14.42 -0.42 6.48
CA LEU A 358 14.93 -0.55 7.85
C LEU A 358 13.86 -0.21 8.91
N ALA A 359 13.07 0.84 8.69
CA ALA A 359 11.94 1.18 9.56
C ALA A 359 10.93 0.02 9.63
N ASN A 360 10.63 -0.62 8.50
CA ASN A 360 9.75 -1.79 8.43
C ASN A 360 10.29 -3.00 9.24
N LEU A 361 11.60 -3.25 9.23
CA LEU A 361 12.23 -4.25 10.07
C LEU A 361 12.02 -3.95 11.57
N MET A 362 12.26 -2.71 12.00
CA MET A 362 12.06 -2.29 13.39
C MET A 362 10.58 -2.30 13.79
N TYR A 363 9.69 -1.95 12.86
CA TYR A 363 8.23 -2.12 13.04
C TYR A 363 7.87 -3.58 13.35
N TYR A 364 8.35 -4.55 12.56
CA TYR A 364 8.11 -5.96 12.84
C TYR A 364 8.70 -6.43 14.19
N ALA A 365 9.88 -5.92 14.56
CA ALA A 365 10.45 -6.19 15.88
C ALA A 365 9.52 -5.72 17.02
N LEU A 366 8.96 -4.50 16.91
CA LEU A 366 7.99 -3.97 17.89
C LEU A 366 6.67 -4.75 17.90
N VAL A 367 6.22 -5.26 16.76
CA VAL A 367 5.04 -6.14 16.65
C VAL A 367 5.29 -7.44 17.41
N ILE A 368 6.45 -8.07 17.20
CA ILE A 368 6.87 -9.30 17.92
C ILE A 368 6.94 -9.04 19.42
N MET A 369 7.49 -7.90 19.83
CA MET A 369 7.56 -7.46 21.23
C MET A 369 6.21 -7.02 21.81
N ARG A 370 5.11 -7.04 21.02
CA ARG A 370 3.76 -6.57 21.38
C ARG A 370 3.70 -5.10 21.86
N ARG A 371 4.58 -4.24 21.36
CA ARG A 371 4.68 -2.82 21.73
C ARG A 371 3.84 -1.91 20.79
N GLN A 372 2.55 -2.23 20.61
CA GLN A 372 1.65 -1.52 19.68
C GLN A 372 1.51 -0.02 19.99
N LYS A 373 1.52 0.36 21.28
CA LYS A 373 1.47 1.79 21.68
C LYS A 373 2.70 2.56 21.17
N ALA A 374 3.88 1.95 21.19
CA ALA A 374 5.09 2.57 20.67
C ALA A 374 5.00 2.80 19.16
N ILE A 375 4.49 1.81 18.41
CA ILE A 375 4.26 1.92 16.97
C ILE A 375 3.35 3.10 16.66
N PHE A 376 2.21 3.20 17.35
CA PHE A 376 1.26 4.30 17.19
C PHE A 376 1.89 5.67 17.49
N THR A 377 2.65 5.77 18.59
CA THR A 377 3.29 7.04 19.00
C THR A 377 4.31 7.51 17.96
N VAL A 378 5.13 6.61 17.42
CA VAL A 378 6.12 6.95 16.38
C VAL A 378 5.43 7.42 15.10
N TYR A 379 4.40 6.70 14.63
CA TYR A 379 3.66 7.13 13.45
C TYR A 379 2.93 8.46 13.64
N LEU A 380 2.37 8.69 14.82
CA LEU A 380 1.70 9.98 15.14
C LEU A 380 2.71 11.13 15.11
N ALA A 381 3.87 10.96 15.73
CA ALA A 381 4.93 11.97 15.72
C ALA A 381 5.47 12.22 14.30
N ALA A 382 5.69 11.15 13.51
CA ALA A 382 6.11 11.26 12.13
C ALA A 382 5.05 11.94 11.25
N ALA A 383 3.76 11.66 11.46
CA ALA A 383 2.68 12.31 10.73
C ALA A 383 2.57 13.80 11.06
N ALA A 384 2.74 14.20 12.33
CA ALA A 384 2.81 15.62 12.73
C ALA A 384 4.00 16.33 12.08
N ALA A 385 5.19 15.69 12.08
CA ALA A 385 6.36 16.20 11.39
C ALA A 385 6.13 16.31 9.87
N ALA A 386 5.51 15.30 9.26
CA ALA A 386 5.17 15.28 7.84
C ALA A 386 4.24 16.43 7.44
N ALA A 387 3.21 16.71 8.26
CA ALA A 387 2.25 17.81 8.01
C ALA A 387 2.94 19.19 7.94
N VAL A 388 4.00 19.40 8.72
CA VAL A 388 4.74 20.66 8.75
C VAL A 388 5.85 20.67 7.68
N LEU A 389 6.72 19.65 7.68
CA LEU A 389 7.94 19.64 6.88
C LEU A 389 7.65 19.51 5.38
N SER A 390 6.64 18.73 4.98
CA SER A 390 6.37 18.48 3.57
C SER A 390 6.02 19.76 2.81
N GLY A 391 5.12 20.57 3.35
CA GLY A 391 4.75 21.85 2.75
C GLY A 391 5.92 22.86 2.71
N LEU A 392 6.72 22.94 3.77
CA LEU A 392 7.86 23.86 3.85
C LEU A 392 8.96 23.49 2.84
N LEU A 393 9.35 22.22 2.77
CA LEU A 393 10.45 21.76 1.90
C LEU A 393 10.05 21.80 0.43
N VAL A 394 8.81 21.40 0.11
CA VAL A 394 8.32 21.46 -1.27
C VAL A 394 8.21 22.90 -1.76
N SER A 395 7.69 23.83 -0.94
CA SER A 395 7.61 25.24 -1.33
C SER A 395 8.96 25.89 -1.59
N LYS A 396 10.03 25.46 -0.88
CA LYS A 396 11.39 26.03 -1.04
C LYS A 396 12.20 25.36 -2.14
N PHE A 397 12.09 24.05 -2.29
CA PHE A 397 13.01 23.25 -3.09
C PHE A 397 12.31 22.39 -4.14
N GLY A 398 10.98 22.54 -4.32
CA GLY A 398 10.20 21.78 -5.31
C GLY A 398 10.31 20.26 -5.14
N ILE A 399 10.53 19.55 -6.23
CA ILE A 399 10.67 18.08 -6.26
C ILE A 399 11.88 17.59 -5.44
N ASN A 400 12.99 18.34 -5.42
CA ASN A 400 14.13 17.99 -4.56
C ASN A 400 13.78 18.12 -3.07
N GLY A 401 12.98 19.13 -2.71
CA GLY A 401 12.44 19.29 -1.36
C GLY A 401 11.51 18.15 -0.95
N ALA A 402 10.70 17.66 -1.88
CA ALA A 402 9.85 16.50 -1.68
C ALA A 402 10.66 15.22 -1.43
N ALA A 403 11.70 14.97 -2.22
CA ALA A 403 12.61 13.85 -2.03
C ALA A 403 13.35 13.94 -0.69
N GLY A 404 13.86 15.13 -0.32
CA GLY A 404 14.49 15.38 0.98
C GLY A 404 13.53 15.18 2.15
N CYS A 405 12.29 15.65 2.04
CA CYS A 405 11.23 15.43 3.04
C CYS A 405 10.98 13.93 3.26
N TYR A 406 10.81 13.18 2.17
CA TYR A 406 10.64 11.73 2.25
C TYR A 406 11.79 11.06 2.99
N LEU A 407 13.04 11.36 2.62
CA LEU A 407 14.22 10.81 3.28
C LEU A 407 14.25 11.14 4.79
N LEU A 408 14.02 12.40 5.17
CA LEU A 408 14.02 12.82 6.57
C LEU A 408 12.94 12.11 7.39
N LEU A 409 11.75 11.93 6.84
CA LEU A 409 10.67 11.20 7.49
C LEU A 409 11.02 9.72 7.67
N MET A 410 11.64 9.08 6.68
CA MET A 410 12.06 7.67 6.78
C MET A 410 13.18 7.48 7.80
N ILE A 411 14.14 8.41 7.86
CA ILE A 411 15.17 8.43 8.93
C ILE A 411 14.51 8.60 10.30
N GLY A 412 13.55 9.51 10.42
CA GLY A 412 12.78 9.72 11.65
C GLY A 412 12.07 8.47 12.14
N LEU A 413 11.45 7.70 11.22
CA LEU A 413 10.83 6.41 11.54
C LEU A 413 11.85 5.38 12.04
N VAL A 414 13.02 5.28 11.38
CA VAL A 414 14.10 4.36 11.83
C VAL A 414 14.58 4.73 13.22
N ILE A 415 14.81 6.01 13.50
CA ILE A 415 15.24 6.47 14.83
C ILE A 415 14.15 6.19 15.86
N GLY A 416 12.91 6.58 15.58
CA GLY A 416 11.78 6.38 16.50
C GLY A 416 11.56 4.91 16.83
N PHE A 417 11.40 4.07 15.84
CA PHE A 417 11.22 2.62 16.06
C PHE A 417 12.46 1.98 16.68
N GLY A 418 13.68 2.40 16.29
CA GLY A 418 14.93 1.90 16.84
C GLY A 418 15.07 2.19 18.34
N LEU A 419 14.74 3.40 18.79
CA LEU A 419 14.77 3.79 20.20
C LEU A 419 13.79 2.97 21.03
N TYR A 420 12.55 2.80 20.56
CA TYR A 420 11.56 1.95 21.26
C TYR A 420 11.94 0.47 21.27
N THR A 421 12.51 -0.05 20.17
CA THR A 421 13.01 -1.43 20.10
C THR A 421 14.15 -1.65 21.10
N ALA A 422 15.11 -0.72 21.16
CA ALA A 422 16.23 -0.80 22.11
C ALA A 422 15.75 -0.71 23.56
N GLY A 423 14.81 0.19 23.86
CA GLY A 423 14.22 0.34 25.19
C GLY A 423 13.45 -0.91 25.62
N ALA A 424 12.61 -1.48 24.73
CA ALA A 424 11.87 -2.71 25.02
C ALA A 424 12.81 -3.89 25.26
N TYR A 425 13.85 -4.04 24.43
CA TYR A 425 14.88 -5.07 24.60
C TYR A 425 15.57 -4.98 25.98
N GLN A 426 16.00 -3.77 26.38
CA GLN A 426 16.67 -3.57 27.66
C GLN A 426 15.78 -3.85 28.86
N SER A 427 14.51 -3.46 28.79
CA SER A 427 13.51 -3.70 29.86
C SER A 427 13.30 -5.18 30.08
N GLU A 428 13.02 -5.94 29.02
CA GLU A 428 12.77 -7.39 29.11
C GLU A 428 14.01 -8.18 29.56
N LYS A 429 15.20 -7.79 29.08
CA LYS A 429 16.47 -8.42 29.49
C LYS A 429 16.76 -8.21 30.98
N LYS A 430 16.48 -7.02 31.52
CA LYS A 430 16.64 -6.72 32.96
C LYS A 430 15.66 -7.52 33.81
N GLU A 431 14.41 -7.60 33.39
CA GLU A 431 13.36 -8.33 34.10
C GLU A 431 13.67 -9.83 34.14
N ASN A 432 14.16 -10.41 33.04
CA ASN A 432 14.55 -11.82 32.97
C ASN A 432 15.77 -12.11 33.87
N ALA A 433 16.75 -11.21 33.94
CA ALA A 433 17.92 -11.35 34.83
C ALA A 433 17.53 -11.25 36.33
N GLY A 434 16.56 -10.38 36.66
CA GLY A 434 16.07 -10.24 38.04
C GLY A 434 15.27 -11.46 38.53
N ASN A 435 14.47 -12.07 37.64
CA ASN A 435 13.68 -13.27 37.96
C ASN A 435 14.53 -14.56 38.03
N GLY A 436 15.67 -14.60 37.35
CA GLY A 436 16.63 -15.73 37.43
C GLY A 436 17.43 -15.77 38.74
N GLY A 437 17.57 -14.64 39.46
CA GLY A 437 18.31 -14.54 40.72
C GLY A 437 17.50 -14.85 41.98
N SER A 438 16.17 -15.03 41.88
CA SER A 438 15.30 -15.33 43.03
C SER A 438 14.98 -16.82 43.20
N ASN A 439 15.48 -17.70 42.33
CA ASN A 439 15.26 -19.15 42.38
C ASN A 439 16.56 -19.94 42.67
N THR A 440 17.62 -19.31 43.15
CA THR A 440 18.80 -19.93 43.72
C THR A 440 18.92 -19.57 45.22
#